data_07f309a570c19e89ae0680c6d12cff94
#
_entry.id   07f309a570c19e89ae0680c6d12cff94
#
_cell.length_a   1.000
_cell.length_b   1.000
_cell.length_c   1.000
_cell.angle_alpha   90.00
_cell.angle_beta   90.00
_cell.angle_gamma   90.00
#
_symmetry.space_group_name_H-M   'P 1'
#
loop_
_entity.id
_entity.type
_entity.pdbx_description
1 polymer ?
#
loop_
_entity_poly.entity_id
_entity_poly.type
_entity_poly.pdbx_seq_one_letter_code
_entity_poly.pdbx_strand_id
1 'polypeptide(L)'
;SVSKFVAPTIALFFVWLSNGIWHGPHMNYIFYGMYYFMLIVIENLTEEPCRKLVERFKLDTECIGFRIFQFLKLFVIVNIGEMFFRADTVATGFRMLRGIVTDFHITALAETNFGVDVPDLILAVVSILLVFVVDIIHEKGISIRRKVADCKLPVRWSFWYAVVLLVVVFGAYGSGYTIVDMIYAAY
;
A
#
# COMPACT_ATOMS: atom_id res chain seq x y z
N SER A 1 16.72 26.82 8.54
CA SER A 1 17.10 26.71 9.95
C SER A 1 17.06 25.26 10.38
N VAL A 2 18.14 24.77 10.96
CA VAL A 2 18.33 23.37 11.40
C VAL A 2 17.17 22.88 12.28
N SER A 3 16.61 23.76 13.10
CA SER A 3 15.51 23.41 14.00
C SER A 3 14.20 23.03 13.26
N LYS A 4 13.97 23.56 12.06
CA LYS A 4 12.79 23.24 11.26
C LYS A 4 12.84 21.82 10.68
N PHE A 5 14.03 21.25 10.55
CA PHE A 5 14.23 19.88 10.07
C PHE A 5 14.32 18.88 11.23
N VAL A 6 15.06 19.22 12.29
CA VAL A 6 15.37 18.30 13.39
C VAL A 6 14.12 17.90 14.18
N ALA A 7 13.29 18.87 14.57
CA ALA A 7 12.11 18.57 15.39
C ALA A 7 11.09 17.66 14.69
N PRO A 8 10.70 17.90 13.41
CA PRO A 8 9.85 16.97 12.67
C PRO A 8 10.48 15.59 12.48
N THR A 9 11.80 15.53 12.26
CA THR A 9 12.51 14.24 12.07
C THR A 9 12.49 13.42 13.36
N ILE A 10 12.70 14.03 14.51
CA ILE A 10 12.60 13.35 15.81
C ILE A 10 11.18 12.86 16.06
N ALA A 11 10.17 13.70 15.81
CA ALA A 11 8.78 13.31 15.94
C ALA A 11 8.45 12.11 15.03
N LEU A 12 8.89 12.16 13.77
CA LEU A 12 8.69 11.10 12.78
C LEU A 12 9.38 9.79 13.20
N PHE A 13 10.58 9.87 13.79
CA PHE A 13 11.26 8.70 14.35
C PHE A 13 10.39 8.00 15.40
N PHE A 14 9.86 8.74 16.37
CA PHE A 14 9.00 8.14 17.40
C PHE A 14 7.69 7.59 16.83
N VAL A 15 7.10 8.26 15.86
CA VAL A 15 5.87 7.78 15.20
C VAL A 15 6.10 6.43 14.53
N TRP A 16 7.14 6.31 13.72
CA TRP A 16 7.43 5.07 13.00
C TRP A 16 7.98 3.95 13.89
N LEU A 17 8.74 4.30 14.92
CA LEU A 17 9.17 3.34 15.94
C LEU A 17 7.96 2.78 16.71
N SER A 18 7.07 3.67 17.16
CA SER A 18 5.84 3.26 17.84
C SER A 18 4.93 2.43 16.95
N ASN A 19 4.84 2.76 15.66
CA ASN A 19 4.10 1.96 14.69
C ASN A 19 4.67 0.55 14.58
N GLY A 20 5.99 0.40 14.46
CA GLY A 20 6.63 -0.91 14.44
C GLY A 20 6.38 -1.71 15.72
N ILE A 21 6.53 -1.11 16.88
CA ILE A 21 6.29 -1.75 18.18
C ILE A 21 4.81 -2.15 18.35
N TRP A 22 3.89 -1.32 17.86
CA TRP A 22 2.45 -1.59 17.91
C TRP A 22 2.06 -2.84 17.13
N HIS A 23 2.76 -3.15 16.04
CA HIS A 23 2.53 -4.37 15.26
C HIS A 23 3.05 -5.64 15.92
N GLY A 24 3.89 -5.53 16.97
CA GLY A 24 4.33 -6.67 17.75
C GLY A 24 5.80 -6.61 18.20
N PRO A 25 6.23 -7.57 19.04
CA PRO A 25 7.56 -7.58 19.66
C PRO A 25 8.68 -8.05 18.72
N HIS A 26 8.36 -8.55 17.54
CA HIS A 26 9.34 -9.09 16.61
C HIS A 26 10.14 -7.99 15.90
N MET A 27 11.42 -8.21 15.72
CA MET A 27 12.35 -7.23 15.12
C MET A 27 12.01 -6.87 13.67
N ASN A 28 11.30 -7.72 12.93
CA ASN A 28 10.82 -7.43 11.58
C ASN A 28 9.83 -6.25 11.56
N TYR A 29 8.97 -6.09 12.57
CA TYR A 29 8.05 -4.96 12.67
C TYR A 29 8.78 -3.66 13.00
N ILE A 30 9.77 -3.72 13.90
CA ILE A 30 10.62 -2.55 14.19
C ILE A 30 11.41 -2.16 12.92
N PHE A 31 11.94 -3.15 12.21
CA PHE A 31 12.64 -2.93 10.95
C PHE A 31 11.72 -2.29 9.90
N TYR A 32 10.48 -2.77 9.76
CA TYR A 32 9.45 -2.19 8.90
C TYR A 32 9.21 -0.71 9.21
N GLY A 33 8.98 -0.36 10.47
CA GLY A 33 8.80 1.03 10.89
C GLY A 33 10.03 1.89 10.58
N MET A 34 11.24 1.39 10.90
CA MET A 34 12.48 2.12 10.62
C MET A 34 12.78 2.24 9.14
N TYR A 35 12.39 1.26 8.33
CA TYR A 35 12.49 1.33 6.88
C TYR A 35 11.73 2.53 6.31
N TYR A 36 10.46 2.70 6.67
CA TYR A 36 9.69 3.86 6.22
C TYR A 36 10.20 5.19 6.80
N PHE A 37 10.61 5.21 8.07
CA PHE A 37 11.25 6.38 8.66
C PHE A 37 12.46 6.82 7.84
N MET A 38 13.37 5.89 7.52
CA MET A 38 14.58 6.18 6.74
C MET A 38 14.25 6.67 5.34
N LEU A 39 13.27 6.07 4.68
CA LEU A 39 12.84 6.52 3.35
C LEU A 39 12.33 7.96 3.35
N ILE A 40 11.50 8.34 4.34
CA ILE A 40 10.97 9.70 4.44
C ILE A 40 12.09 10.70 4.76
N VAL A 41 13.03 10.32 5.63
CA VAL A 41 14.20 11.17 5.92
C VAL A 41 15.06 11.36 4.66
N ILE A 42 15.33 10.29 3.90
CA ILE A 42 16.08 10.37 2.64
C ILE A 42 15.34 11.24 1.63
N GLU A 43 14.02 11.08 1.49
CA GLU A 43 13.20 11.89 0.59
C GLU A 43 13.31 13.38 0.95
N ASN A 44 13.14 13.73 2.23
CA ASN A 44 13.28 15.11 2.70
C ASN A 44 14.69 15.69 2.46
N LEU A 45 15.74 14.87 2.62
CA LEU A 45 17.12 15.31 2.38
C LEU A 45 17.44 15.45 0.88
N THR A 46 16.79 14.65 0.04
CA THR A 46 17.04 14.62 -1.41
C THR A 46 16.08 15.48 -2.20
N GLU A 47 15.04 16.05 -1.59
CA GLU A 47 14.04 16.88 -2.27
C GLU A 47 14.70 18.04 -3.04
N GLU A 48 15.52 18.83 -2.36
CA GLU A 48 16.18 19.99 -2.95
C GLU A 48 17.18 19.64 -4.07
N PRO A 49 18.10 18.65 -3.89
CA PRO A 49 18.95 18.20 -4.97
C PRO A 49 18.17 17.58 -6.15
N CYS A 50 17.12 16.80 -5.88
CA CYS A 50 16.26 16.24 -6.93
C CYS A 50 15.55 17.33 -7.72
N ARG A 51 15.01 18.35 -7.06
CA ARG A 51 14.38 19.50 -7.69
C ARG A 51 15.36 20.23 -8.63
N LYS A 52 16.58 20.52 -8.15
CA LYS A 52 17.62 21.14 -8.99
C LYS A 52 17.99 20.27 -10.20
N LEU A 53 17.97 18.96 -10.05
CA LEU A 53 18.24 18.03 -11.15
C LEU A 53 17.13 18.08 -12.20
N VAL A 54 15.86 18.06 -11.76
CA VAL A 54 14.69 18.19 -12.63
C VAL A 54 14.74 19.51 -13.42
N GLU A 55 15.02 20.62 -12.73
CA GLU A 55 15.16 21.94 -13.35
C GLU A 55 16.31 22.00 -14.37
N ARG A 56 17.48 21.41 -14.00
CA ARG A 56 18.68 21.40 -14.85
C ARG A 56 18.46 20.60 -16.15
N PHE A 57 17.78 19.48 -16.06
CA PHE A 57 17.49 18.62 -17.21
C PHE A 57 16.17 18.97 -17.89
N LYS A 58 15.45 20.01 -17.42
CA LYS A 58 14.14 20.43 -17.92
C LYS A 58 13.16 19.25 -18.07
N LEU A 59 13.17 18.36 -17.09
CA LEU A 59 12.29 17.20 -17.09
C LEU A 59 10.85 17.62 -16.88
N ASP A 60 9.98 17.18 -17.77
CA ASP A 60 8.54 17.36 -17.61
C ASP A 60 7.99 16.35 -16.59
N THR A 61 7.76 16.83 -15.37
CA THR A 61 7.22 16.02 -14.26
C THR A 61 5.72 15.73 -14.41
N GLU A 62 5.03 16.44 -15.32
CA GLU A 62 3.61 16.23 -15.59
C GLU A 62 3.38 15.16 -16.68
N CYS A 63 4.41 14.76 -17.40
CA CYS A 63 4.27 13.75 -18.44
C CYS A 63 3.89 12.38 -17.87
N ILE A 64 3.12 11.61 -18.64
CA ILE A 64 2.63 10.28 -18.26
C ILE A 64 3.80 9.34 -17.88
N GLY A 65 4.93 9.41 -18.62
CA GLY A 65 6.09 8.58 -18.34
C GLY A 65 6.69 8.82 -16.95
N PHE A 66 6.77 10.09 -16.53
CA PHE A 66 7.27 10.43 -15.19
C PHE A 66 6.30 9.98 -14.09
N ARG A 67 4.98 10.13 -14.30
CA ARG A 67 3.95 9.64 -13.36
C ARG A 67 3.99 8.11 -13.22
N ILE A 68 4.14 7.37 -14.33
CA ILE A 68 4.32 5.91 -14.30
C ILE A 68 5.58 5.53 -13.53
N PHE A 69 6.70 6.22 -13.77
CA PHE A 69 7.94 5.97 -13.03
C PHE A 69 7.77 6.21 -11.52
N GLN A 70 7.12 7.29 -11.11
CA GLN A 70 6.83 7.56 -9.70
C GLN A 70 5.94 6.47 -9.09
N PHE A 71 4.91 6.04 -9.81
CA PHE A 71 4.04 4.95 -9.37
C PHE A 71 4.82 3.65 -9.18
N LEU A 72 5.62 3.25 -10.17
CA LEU A 72 6.43 2.03 -10.08
C LEU A 72 7.46 2.10 -8.96
N LYS A 73 8.12 3.24 -8.79
CA LYS A 73 9.04 3.48 -7.67
C LYS A 73 8.34 3.26 -6.33
N LEU A 74 7.19 3.90 -6.14
CA LEU A 74 6.41 3.77 -4.90
C LEU A 74 5.92 2.33 -4.70
N PHE A 75 5.42 1.70 -5.77
CA PHE A 75 4.98 0.31 -5.73
C PHE A 75 6.09 -0.63 -5.25
N VAL A 76 7.31 -0.51 -5.80
CA VAL A 76 8.46 -1.32 -5.36
C VAL A 76 8.82 -1.05 -3.90
N ILE A 77 8.87 0.23 -3.50
CA ILE A 77 9.18 0.63 -2.12
C ILE A 77 8.19 0.00 -1.13
N VAL A 78 6.89 0.12 -1.41
CA VAL A 78 5.85 -0.43 -0.54
C VAL A 78 5.93 -1.94 -0.46
N ASN A 79 6.08 -2.65 -1.61
CA ASN A 79 6.17 -4.11 -1.61
C ASN A 79 7.40 -4.63 -0.85
N ILE A 80 8.52 -3.92 -0.89
CA ILE A 80 9.70 -4.28 -0.07
C ILE A 80 9.36 -4.14 1.42
N GLY A 81 8.71 -3.06 1.83
CA GLY A 81 8.27 -2.89 3.22
C GLY A 81 7.34 -4.02 3.68
N GLU A 82 6.30 -4.31 2.90
CA GLU A 82 5.32 -5.38 3.19
C GLU A 82 5.96 -6.77 3.23
N MET A 83 6.99 -7.02 2.41
CA MET A 83 7.75 -8.26 2.45
C MET A 83 8.47 -8.44 3.80
N PHE A 84 9.13 -7.38 4.32
CA PHE A 84 9.76 -7.43 5.64
C PHE A 84 8.73 -7.55 6.77
N PHE A 85 7.58 -6.90 6.62
CA PHE A 85 6.48 -7.02 7.59
C PHE A 85 5.99 -8.45 7.73
N ARG A 86 5.86 -9.19 6.62
CA ARG A 86 5.37 -10.58 6.59
C ARG A 86 6.44 -11.64 6.85
N ALA A 87 7.71 -11.28 6.81
CA ALA A 87 8.79 -12.21 7.07
C ALA A 87 8.89 -12.55 8.57
N ASP A 88 9.14 -13.81 8.91
CA ASP A 88 9.32 -14.24 10.30
C ASP A 88 10.49 -13.54 11.00
N THR A 89 11.52 -13.20 10.27
CA THR A 89 12.69 -12.48 10.75
C THR A 89 13.23 -11.51 9.70
N VAL A 90 13.97 -10.50 10.13
CA VAL A 90 14.68 -9.57 9.23
C VAL A 90 15.61 -10.32 8.27
N ALA A 91 16.32 -11.35 8.75
CA ALA A 91 17.20 -12.17 7.92
C ALA A 91 16.42 -12.94 6.84
N THR A 92 15.22 -13.41 7.14
CA THR A 92 14.32 -14.05 6.17
C THR A 92 13.88 -13.03 5.11
N GLY A 93 13.53 -11.81 5.50
CA GLY A 93 13.20 -10.74 4.57
C GLY A 93 14.33 -10.45 3.57
N PHE A 94 15.57 -10.38 4.04
CA PHE A 94 16.73 -10.22 3.14
C PHE A 94 16.96 -11.43 2.22
N ARG A 95 16.70 -12.65 2.70
CA ARG A 95 16.78 -13.86 1.84
C ARG A 95 15.72 -13.82 0.74
N MET A 96 14.49 -13.42 1.08
CA MET A 96 13.40 -13.26 0.10
C MET A 96 13.76 -12.20 -0.95
N LEU A 97 14.26 -11.04 -0.51
CA LEU A 97 14.69 -9.97 -1.42
C LEU A 97 15.80 -10.44 -2.35
N ARG A 98 16.78 -11.17 -1.81
CA ARG A 98 17.84 -11.79 -2.62
C ARG A 98 17.25 -12.77 -3.64
N GLY A 99 16.33 -13.64 -3.23
CA GLY A 99 15.67 -14.61 -4.11
C GLY A 99 14.95 -13.93 -5.28
N ILE A 100 14.22 -12.84 -5.01
CA ILE A 100 13.57 -12.06 -6.08
C ILE A 100 14.56 -11.56 -7.13
N VAL A 101 15.79 -11.17 -6.71
CA VAL A 101 16.81 -10.63 -7.63
C VAL A 101 17.62 -11.73 -8.32
N THR A 102 17.92 -12.83 -7.61
CA THR A 102 18.85 -13.86 -8.11
C THR A 102 18.18 -15.07 -8.75
N ASP A 103 16.90 -15.30 -8.43
CA ASP A 103 16.17 -16.51 -8.83
C ASP A 103 14.72 -16.17 -9.27
N PHE A 104 14.59 -15.11 -10.07
CA PHE A 104 13.31 -14.67 -10.57
C PHE A 104 12.84 -15.54 -11.74
N HIS A 105 11.81 -16.35 -11.50
CA HIS A 105 11.18 -17.23 -12.50
C HIS A 105 9.71 -16.84 -12.67
N ILE A 106 9.38 -16.19 -13.78
CA ILE A 106 8.00 -15.78 -14.08
C ILE A 106 7.06 -16.98 -14.19
N THR A 107 7.57 -18.14 -14.57
CA THR A 107 6.83 -19.41 -14.62
C THR A 107 6.35 -19.89 -13.27
N ALA A 108 7.06 -19.53 -12.19
CA ALA A 108 6.64 -19.82 -10.82
C ALA A 108 5.28 -19.19 -10.47
N LEU A 109 4.91 -18.06 -11.09
CA LEU A 109 3.59 -17.45 -10.91
C LEU A 109 2.43 -18.35 -11.34
N ALA A 110 2.63 -19.17 -12.38
CA ALA A 110 1.62 -20.11 -12.88
C ALA A 110 1.51 -21.38 -12.01
N GLU A 111 2.59 -21.73 -11.30
CA GLU A 111 2.69 -22.94 -10.48
C GLU A 111 2.44 -22.66 -8.98
N THR A 112 2.48 -21.37 -8.59
CA THR A 112 2.34 -20.99 -7.19
C THR A 112 0.88 -21.05 -6.76
N ASN A 113 0.61 -21.87 -5.75
CA ASN A 113 -0.65 -21.76 -5.02
C ASN A 113 -0.57 -20.54 -4.09
N PHE A 114 -1.35 -19.51 -4.42
CA PHE A 114 -1.41 -18.25 -3.63
C PHE A 114 -2.07 -18.44 -2.26
N GLY A 115 -2.51 -19.66 -1.91
CA GLY A 115 -3.24 -19.93 -0.67
C GLY A 115 -4.66 -19.33 -0.65
N VAL A 116 -5.13 -18.90 -1.82
CA VAL A 116 -6.44 -18.27 -2.01
C VAL A 116 -7.15 -19.01 -3.13
N ASP A 117 -8.42 -19.33 -2.94
CA ASP A 117 -9.24 -19.98 -3.98
C ASP A 117 -9.43 -19.06 -5.18
N VAL A 118 -9.61 -19.64 -6.36
CA VAL A 118 -9.77 -18.89 -7.63
C VAL A 118 -10.91 -17.86 -7.56
N PRO A 119 -12.10 -18.16 -6.98
CA PRO A 119 -13.15 -17.16 -6.82
C PRO A 119 -12.72 -15.95 -5.98
N ASP A 120 -12.00 -16.18 -4.88
CA ASP A 120 -11.50 -15.11 -4.00
C ASP A 120 -10.43 -14.27 -4.70
N LEU A 121 -9.57 -14.91 -5.50
CA LEU A 121 -8.59 -14.20 -6.32
C LEU A 121 -9.28 -13.30 -7.36
N ILE A 122 -10.31 -13.81 -8.03
CA ILE A 122 -11.11 -13.03 -8.99
C ILE A 122 -11.77 -11.86 -8.28
N LEU A 123 -12.38 -12.09 -7.12
CA LEU A 123 -13.01 -11.05 -6.32
C LEU A 123 -12.01 -9.96 -5.92
N ALA A 124 -10.81 -10.34 -5.48
CA ALA A 124 -9.74 -9.42 -5.14
C ALA A 124 -9.34 -8.56 -6.36
N VAL A 125 -9.12 -9.17 -7.52
CA VAL A 125 -8.76 -8.46 -8.76
C VAL A 125 -9.86 -7.49 -9.17
N VAL A 126 -11.14 -7.93 -9.16
CA VAL A 126 -12.28 -7.07 -9.49
C VAL A 126 -12.37 -5.90 -8.52
N SER A 127 -12.16 -6.13 -7.22
CA SER A 127 -12.18 -5.08 -6.20
C SER A 127 -11.07 -4.05 -6.42
N ILE A 128 -9.85 -4.50 -6.72
CA ILE A 128 -8.71 -3.62 -7.05
C ILE A 128 -9.03 -2.76 -8.28
N LEU A 129 -9.56 -3.36 -9.34
CA LEU A 129 -9.93 -2.64 -10.56
C LEU A 129 -11.03 -1.61 -10.28
N LEU A 130 -12.01 -1.95 -9.45
CA LEU A 130 -13.09 -1.03 -9.05
C LEU A 130 -12.53 0.18 -8.29
N VAL A 131 -11.65 -0.04 -7.31
CA VAL A 131 -10.98 1.05 -6.57
C VAL A 131 -10.18 1.92 -7.53
N PHE A 132 -9.42 1.31 -8.44
CA PHE A 132 -8.62 2.03 -9.43
C PHE A 132 -9.48 2.93 -10.34
N VAL A 133 -10.64 2.42 -10.79
CA VAL A 133 -11.60 3.21 -11.59
C VAL A 133 -12.16 4.38 -10.77
N VAL A 134 -12.51 4.16 -9.50
CA VAL A 134 -13.00 5.20 -8.59
C VAL A 134 -11.92 6.28 -8.39
N ASP A 135 -10.67 5.90 -8.22
CA ASP A 135 -9.55 6.84 -8.03
C ASP A 135 -9.33 7.69 -9.28
N ILE A 136 -9.37 7.08 -10.49
CA ILE A 136 -9.29 7.84 -11.75
C ILE A 136 -10.44 8.86 -11.87
N ILE A 137 -11.66 8.47 -11.46
CA ILE A 137 -12.83 9.38 -11.48
C ILE A 137 -12.60 10.53 -10.50
N HIS A 138 -12.06 10.27 -9.31
CA HIS A 138 -11.75 11.28 -8.32
C HIS A 138 -10.63 12.23 -8.80
N GLU A 139 -9.58 11.70 -9.45
CA GLU A 139 -8.50 12.51 -10.01
C GLU A 139 -9.01 13.51 -11.07
N LYS A 140 -10.06 13.13 -11.81
CA LYS A 140 -10.76 14.04 -12.74
C LYS A 140 -11.65 15.08 -12.03
N GLY A 141 -11.58 15.20 -10.71
CA GLY A 141 -12.35 16.15 -9.91
C GLY A 141 -13.82 15.74 -9.69
N ILE A 142 -14.20 14.51 -10.04
CA ILE A 142 -15.58 14.02 -9.91
C ILE A 142 -15.73 13.31 -8.56
N SER A 143 -16.47 13.90 -7.63
CA SER A 143 -16.84 13.24 -6.38
C SER A 143 -18.08 12.38 -6.54
N ILE A 144 -17.90 11.05 -6.58
CA ILE A 144 -19.02 10.09 -6.67
C ILE A 144 -19.97 10.28 -5.49
N ARG A 145 -19.44 10.43 -4.27
CA ARG A 145 -20.24 10.64 -3.05
C ARG A 145 -21.14 11.86 -3.17
N ARG A 146 -20.63 12.98 -3.71
CA ARG A 146 -21.41 14.21 -3.90
C ARG A 146 -22.48 14.01 -4.96
N LYS A 147 -22.16 13.39 -6.09
CA LYS A 147 -23.13 13.08 -7.15
C LYS A 147 -24.27 12.18 -6.65
N VAL A 148 -23.95 11.17 -5.84
CA VAL A 148 -24.98 10.31 -5.24
C VAL A 148 -25.83 11.08 -4.22
N ALA A 149 -25.23 11.99 -3.45
CA ALA A 149 -25.97 12.83 -2.49
C ALA A 149 -26.98 13.75 -3.17
N ASP A 150 -26.69 14.21 -4.39
CA ASP A 150 -27.54 15.11 -5.20
C ASP A 150 -28.68 14.34 -5.91
N CYS A 151 -28.66 13.00 -5.91
CA CYS A 151 -29.71 12.18 -6.49
C CYS A 151 -30.99 12.18 -5.65
N LYS A 152 -32.12 11.86 -6.30
CA LYS A 152 -33.40 11.65 -5.61
C LYS A 152 -33.28 10.58 -4.53
N LEU A 153 -34.04 10.73 -3.46
CA LEU A 153 -33.98 9.86 -2.27
C LEU A 153 -33.96 8.35 -2.58
N PRO A 154 -34.85 7.81 -3.46
CA PRO A 154 -34.83 6.37 -3.77
C PRO A 154 -33.52 5.90 -4.39
N VAL A 155 -32.98 6.67 -5.35
CA VAL A 155 -31.72 6.34 -6.05
C VAL A 155 -30.55 6.35 -5.07
N ARG A 156 -30.49 7.38 -4.21
CA ARG A 156 -29.46 7.50 -3.18
C ARG A 156 -29.46 6.33 -2.22
N TRP A 157 -30.63 5.95 -1.71
CA TRP A 157 -30.76 4.81 -0.81
C TRP A 157 -30.44 3.48 -1.51
N SER A 158 -30.97 3.26 -2.74
CA SER A 158 -30.65 2.06 -3.51
C SER A 158 -29.16 1.89 -3.73
N PHE A 159 -28.42 2.97 -4.02
CA PHE A 159 -26.98 2.93 -4.17
C PHE A 159 -26.28 2.47 -2.88
N TRP A 160 -26.63 3.07 -1.74
CA TRP A 160 -25.99 2.71 -0.47
C TRP A 160 -26.37 1.31 0.00
N TYR A 161 -27.62 0.87 -0.21
CA TYR A 161 -27.99 -0.52 0.05
C TYR A 161 -27.26 -1.50 -0.83
N ALA A 162 -27.10 -1.19 -2.11
CA ALA A 162 -26.32 -2.03 -3.02
C ALA A 162 -24.86 -2.18 -2.56
N VAL A 163 -24.20 -1.09 -2.14
CA VAL A 163 -22.84 -1.13 -1.61
C VAL A 163 -22.77 -1.98 -0.33
N VAL A 164 -23.69 -1.80 0.61
CA VAL A 164 -23.74 -2.61 1.83
C VAL A 164 -23.97 -4.09 1.50
N LEU A 165 -24.92 -4.39 0.59
CA LEU A 165 -25.19 -5.77 0.17
C LEU A 165 -23.99 -6.42 -0.52
N LEU A 166 -23.23 -5.69 -1.33
CA LEU A 166 -22.00 -6.18 -1.91
C LEU A 166 -21.00 -6.61 -0.83
N VAL A 167 -20.81 -5.79 0.20
CA VAL A 167 -19.92 -6.15 1.33
C VAL A 167 -20.46 -7.35 2.09
N VAL A 168 -21.78 -7.41 2.31
CA VAL A 168 -22.44 -8.52 3.03
C VAL A 168 -22.37 -9.82 2.23
N VAL A 169 -22.50 -9.80 0.91
CA VAL A 169 -22.52 -11.01 0.07
C VAL A 169 -21.09 -11.51 -0.21
N PHE A 170 -20.16 -10.60 -0.47
CA PHE A 170 -18.79 -10.95 -0.89
C PHE A 170 -17.76 -10.80 0.22
N GLY A 171 -18.16 -10.43 1.43
CA GLY A 171 -17.27 -10.36 2.59
C GLY A 171 -16.79 -11.74 3.05
N ALA A 172 -15.59 -11.81 3.57
CA ALA A 172 -14.97 -13.03 4.05
C ALA A 172 -15.52 -13.42 5.43
N TYR A 173 -16.69 -14.05 5.48
CA TYR A 173 -17.32 -14.56 6.70
C TYR A 173 -18.34 -15.69 6.35
N GLY A 174 -18.76 -16.46 7.33
CA GLY A 174 -19.79 -17.50 7.18
C GLY A 174 -19.25 -18.92 7.39
N SER A 175 -20.12 -19.92 7.15
CA SER A 175 -19.79 -21.32 7.30
C SER A 175 -18.77 -21.73 6.25
N GLY A 176 -17.60 -22.20 6.68
CA GLY A 176 -16.48 -22.57 5.79
C GLY A 176 -15.35 -21.53 5.76
N TYR A 177 -15.56 -20.33 6.29
CA TYR A 177 -14.49 -19.38 6.51
C TYR A 177 -13.70 -19.77 7.76
N THR A 178 -12.47 -20.17 7.59
CA THR A 178 -11.54 -20.33 8.73
C THR A 178 -11.15 -18.95 9.19
N ILE A 179 -11.47 -18.63 10.45
CA ILE A 179 -10.99 -17.39 11.07
C ILE A 179 -9.47 -17.47 11.07
N VAL A 180 -8.84 -16.71 10.19
CA VAL A 180 -7.41 -16.47 10.29
C VAL A 180 -7.26 -15.62 11.54
N ASP A 181 -6.53 -16.12 12.53
CA ASP A 181 -6.20 -15.35 13.74
C ASP A 181 -5.72 -13.97 13.30
N MET A 182 -6.36 -12.94 13.84
CA MET A 182 -5.87 -11.58 13.59
C MET A 182 -4.39 -11.56 13.96
N ILE A 183 -3.58 -10.87 13.15
CA ILE A 183 -2.14 -10.67 13.40
C ILE A 183 -1.86 -10.29 14.86
N TYR A 184 -2.85 -9.72 15.56
CA TYR A 184 -2.81 -9.30 16.96
C TYR A 184 -3.35 -10.34 17.98
N ALA A 185 -3.87 -11.48 17.54
CA ALA A 185 -4.42 -12.52 18.44
C ALA A 185 -3.36 -13.54 18.88
N ALA A 186 -2.15 -13.44 18.39
CA ALA A 186 -1.03 -14.32 18.71
C ALA A 186 -0.16 -13.84 19.90
N TYR A 187 -0.69 -12.91 20.74
CA TYR A 187 0.00 -12.37 21.93
C TYR A 187 -0.77 -12.70 23.19
#